data_484bac17faaaab8054494e8f366a2102
#
_entry.id   484bac17faaaab8054494e8f366a2102
#
_cell.length_a   1.000
_cell.length_b   1.000
_cell.length_c   1.000
_cell.angle_alpha   90.00
_cell.angle_beta   90.00
_cell.angle_gamma   90.00
#
_symmetry.space_group_name_H-M   'P 1'
#
loop_
_entity.id
_entity.type
_entity.pdbx_description
1 polymer ?
#
loop_
_entity_poly.entity_id
_entity_poly.type
_entity_poly.pdbx_seq_one_letter_code
_entity_poly.pdbx_strand_id
1 'polypeptide(L)'
;LLMARYRGPVEKIERRFGVSLNLKGERRLAGKSALEKRPYGPGQHGQRRKKVSEYGLQLNEKQKAKFMYGVSEKQFRALFVEAKRREGNTGTNLITLIESRLDNVVYRMGFASTRRFARQLVTHGHLLVDGKKLDIPSYRVKPGQKIEVREASKKNNQVVRAIELTNQTGL
;
A
#
# COMPACT_ATOMS: atom_id res chain seq x y z
N LEU A 1 -11.25 -13.08 -12.74
CA LEU A 1 -9.94 -13.34 -12.12
C LEU A 1 -9.89 -12.65 -10.77
N LEU A 2 -10.16 -13.41 -9.69
CA LEU A 2 -10.02 -12.95 -8.31
C LEU A 2 -8.54 -12.56 -8.10
N MET A 3 -8.28 -11.26 -8.06
CA MET A 3 -6.94 -10.74 -7.76
C MET A 3 -6.56 -11.15 -6.34
N ALA A 4 -5.73 -12.18 -6.23
CA ALA A 4 -5.25 -12.69 -4.96
C ALA A 4 -4.49 -11.59 -4.20
N ARG A 5 -5.02 -11.19 -3.04
CA ARG A 5 -4.39 -10.25 -2.12
C ARG A 5 -4.26 -10.89 -0.74
N TYR A 6 -3.30 -10.44 0.03
CA TYR A 6 -3.20 -10.88 1.42
C TYR A 6 -4.40 -10.38 2.23
N ARG A 7 -5.18 -11.29 2.83
CA ARG A 7 -6.36 -10.99 3.66
C ARG A 7 -6.12 -11.21 5.15
N GLY A 8 -4.97 -11.74 5.51
CA GLY A 8 -4.62 -12.04 6.90
C GLY A 8 -4.35 -10.80 7.76
N PRO A 9 -4.00 -11.00 9.03
CA PRO A 9 -3.77 -9.94 10.02
C PRO A 9 -2.52 -9.13 9.68
N VAL A 10 -2.71 -7.87 9.32
CA VAL A 10 -1.63 -6.98 8.85
C VAL A 10 -0.70 -6.53 9.96
N GLU A 11 -1.20 -6.34 11.18
CA GLU A 11 -0.37 -5.98 12.34
C GLU A 11 0.64 -7.10 12.71
N LYS A 12 0.30 -8.37 12.39
CA LYS A 12 1.22 -9.49 12.51
C LYS A 12 2.42 -9.36 11.56
N ILE A 13 2.20 -8.76 10.38
CA ILE A 13 3.26 -8.48 9.41
C ILE A 13 4.17 -7.37 9.91
N GLU A 14 3.61 -6.25 10.40
CA GLU A 14 4.38 -5.14 10.94
C GLU A 14 5.25 -5.61 12.13
N ARG A 15 4.69 -6.40 13.04
CA ARG A 15 5.45 -7.01 14.14
C ARG A 15 6.56 -7.96 13.66
N ARG A 16 6.32 -8.71 12.57
CA ARG A 16 7.34 -9.61 12.00
C ARG A 16 8.56 -8.85 11.52
N PHE A 17 8.36 -7.68 10.92
CA PHE A 17 9.44 -6.85 10.38
C PHE A 17 9.99 -5.84 11.39
N GLY A 18 9.33 -5.67 12.53
CA GLY A 18 9.70 -4.66 13.54
C GLY A 18 9.54 -3.21 13.05
N VAL A 19 8.81 -3.01 11.94
CA VAL A 19 8.64 -1.69 11.31
C VAL A 19 7.18 -1.48 10.94
N SER A 20 6.69 -0.26 11.13
CA SER A 20 5.36 0.12 10.68
C SER A 20 5.35 0.32 9.16
N LEU A 21 4.42 -0.35 8.49
CA LEU A 21 4.19 -0.27 7.06
C LEU A 21 2.94 0.55 6.70
N ASN A 22 2.37 1.26 7.65
CA ASN A 22 1.14 2.07 7.50
C ASN A 22 -0.07 1.27 6.96
N LEU A 23 -0.22 0.02 7.39
CA LEU A 23 -1.27 -0.86 6.89
C LEU A 23 -2.64 -0.63 7.55
N LYS A 24 -2.68 0.07 8.69
CA LYS A 24 -3.90 0.34 9.48
C LYS A 24 -4.25 1.84 9.62
N GLY A 25 -3.51 2.74 8.99
CA GLY A 25 -3.83 4.17 8.95
C GLY A 25 -4.16 4.77 10.33
N GLU A 26 -5.40 5.19 10.53
CA GLU A 26 -5.91 5.87 11.73
C GLU A 26 -5.55 5.17 13.05
N ARG A 27 -5.54 3.85 13.08
CA ARG A 27 -5.24 3.09 14.30
C ARG A 27 -3.83 3.33 14.80
N ARG A 28 -2.90 3.61 13.90
CA ARG A 28 -1.53 3.99 14.23
C ARG A 28 -1.49 5.40 14.82
N LEU A 29 -2.18 6.35 14.17
CA LEU A 29 -2.25 7.74 14.64
C LEU A 29 -2.86 7.83 16.04
N ALA A 30 -3.79 6.95 16.36
CA ALA A 30 -4.40 6.84 17.69
C ALA A 30 -3.54 6.10 18.74
N GLY A 31 -2.26 5.78 18.47
CA GLY A 31 -1.39 5.03 19.40
C GLY A 31 -1.86 3.60 19.72
N LYS A 32 -2.72 3.03 18.88
CA LYS A 32 -3.29 1.68 19.07
C LYS A 32 -2.61 0.62 18.23
N SER A 33 -1.38 0.88 17.78
CA SER A 33 -0.60 -0.07 16.97
C SER A 33 -0.20 -1.30 17.80
N ALA A 34 -0.33 -2.48 17.22
CA ALA A 34 0.12 -3.71 17.85
C ALA A 34 1.67 -3.78 17.95
N LEU A 35 2.38 -3.05 17.09
CA LEU A 35 3.83 -2.93 17.13
C LEU A 35 4.30 -2.17 18.38
N GLU A 36 3.61 -1.09 18.75
CA GLU A 36 3.91 -0.31 19.96
C GLU A 36 3.65 -1.10 21.24
N LYS A 37 2.52 -1.84 21.27
CA LYS A 37 2.16 -2.66 22.44
C LYS A 37 3.05 -3.89 22.59
N ARG A 38 3.53 -4.49 21.51
CA ARG A 38 4.31 -5.73 21.47
C ARG A 38 5.40 -5.63 20.41
N PRO A 39 6.55 -4.97 20.70
CA PRO A 39 7.61 -4.68 19.74
C PRO A 39 8.48 -5.89 19.38
N TYR A 40 7.91 -7.08 19.39
CA TYR A 40 8.58 -8.34 19.08
C TYR A 40 7.79 -9.15 18.05
N GLY A 41 8.48 -10.06 17.36
CA GLY A 41 7.89 -10.91 16.32
C GLY A 41 6.67 -11.70 16.81
N PRO A 42 5.77 -12.10 15.91
CA PRO A 42 4.62 -12.93 16.28
C PRO A 42 5.04 -14.39 16.56
N GLY A 43 4.25 -15.09 17.37
CA GLY A 43 4.42 -16.49 17.70
C GLY A 43 5.18 -16.73 19.03
N GLN A 44 5.23 -18.00 19.46
CA GLN A 44 5.82 -18.43 20.73
C GLN A 44 7.30 -18.00 20.86
N HIS A 45 8.04 -18.04 19.77
CA HIS A 45 9.48 -17.71 19.74
C HIS A 45 9.76 -16.28 19.27
N GLY A 46 8.75 -15.40 19.27
CA GLY A 46 8.89 -14.03 18.75
C GLY A 46 9.90 -13.16 19.48
N GLN A 47 10.15 -13.43 20.75
CA GLN A 47 11.10 -12.69 21.61
C GLN A 47 12.56 -13.17 21.45
N ARG A 48 12.79 -14.34 20.85
CA ARG A 48 14.15 -14.85 20.65
C ARG A 48 14.90 -14.00 19.64
N ARG A 49 16.12 -13.62 19.98
CA ARG A 49 17.06 -13.01 19.01
C ARG A 49 17.42 -14.04 17.94
N LYS A 50 17.18 -13.68 16.68
CA LYS A 50 17.58 -14.50 15.53
C LYS A 50 18.70 -13.77 14.80
N LYS A 51 19.82 -14.44 14.57
CA LYS A 51 20.82 -13.97 13.61
C LYS A 51 20.20 -14.07 12.23
N VAL A 52 20.05 -12.94 11.55
CA VAL A 52 19.49 -12.89 10.20
C VAL A 52 20.66 -12.94 9.22
N SER A 53 20.63 -13.89 8.28
CA SER A 53 21.61 -13.94 7.20
C SER A 53 21.41 -12.77 6.24
N GLU A 54 22.43 -12.46 5.44
CA GLU A 54 22.36 -11.40 4.42
C GLU A 54 21.20 -11.64 3.43
N TYR A 55 21.05 -12.87 2.96
CA TYR A 55 19.90 -13.27 2.17
C TYR A 55 18.55 -12.99 2.89
N GLY A 56 18.48 -13.28 4.19
CA GLY A 56 17.31 -13.00 5.01
C GLY A 56 16.99 -11.52 5.11
N LEU A 57 18.01 -10.65 5.19
CA LEU A 57 17.84 -9.20 5.18
C LEU A 57 17.25 -8.73 3.84
N GLN A 58 17.86 -9.13 2.73
CA GLN A 58 17.38 -8.77 1.38
C GLN A 58 15.96 -9.28 1.12
N LEU A 59 15.66 -10.52 1.54
CA LEU A 59 14.31 -11.07 1.46
C LEU A 59 13.30 -10.25 2.27
N ASN A 60 13.68 -9.83 3.48
CA ASN A 60 12.81 -9.02 4.33
C ASN A 60 12.51 -7.66 3.70
N GLU A 61 13.50 -6.98 3.12
CA GLU A 61 13.28 -5.70 2.42
C GLU A 61 12.33 -5.85 1.22
N LYS A 62 12.54 -6.88 0.40
CA LYS A 62 11.61 -7.20 -0.69
C LYS A 62 10.19 -7.45 -0.16
N GLN A 63 10.04 -8.21 0.90
CA GLN A 63 8.74 -8.54 1.49
C GLN A 63 8.07 -7.32 2.13
N LYS A 64 8.82 -6.42 2.78
CA LYS A 64 8.30 -5.15 3.29
C LYS A 64 7.66 -4.34 2.17
N ALA A 65 8.40 -4.12 1.07
CA ALA A 65 7.88 -3.41 -0.09
C ALA A 65 6.59 -4.07 -0.62
N LYS A 66 6.61 -5.39 -0.84
CA LYS A 66 5.45 -6.14 -1.32
C LYS A 66 4.22 -5.97 -0.43
N PHE A 67 4.36 -6.06 0.88
CA PHE A 67 3.24 -5.91 1.82
C PHE A 67 2.78 -4.45 1.95
N MET A 68 3.70 -3.49 1.93
CA MET A 68 3.38 -2.06 1.96
C MET A 68 2.46 -1.66 0.82
N TYR A 69 2.78 -2.11 -0.40
CA TYR A 69 1.97 -1.82 -1.59
C TYR A 69 0.82 -2.81 -1.83
N GLY A 70 0.72 -3.87 -1.04
CA GLY A 70 -0.35 -4.87 -1.17
C GLY A 70 -0.34 -5.63 -2.50
N VAL A 71 0.83 -5.82 -3.10
CA VAL A 71 1.03 -6.49 -4.38
C VAL A 71 1.30 -7.98 -4.17
N SER A 72 0.79 -8.86 -5.04
CA SER A 72 1.12 -10.30 -5.00
C SER A 72 2.56 -10.56 -5.47
N GLU A 73 3.14 -11.70 -5.10
CA GLU A 73 4.50 -12.06 -5.51
C GLU A 73 4.64 -12.12 -7.04
N LYS A 74 3.66 -12.70 -7.73
CA LYS A 74 3.63 -12.77 -9.20
C LYS A 74 3.66 -11.37 -9.83
N GLN A 75 2.84 -10.45 -9.32
CA GLN A 75 2.79 -9.07 -9.82
C GLN A 75 4.09 -8.31 -9.51
N PHE A 76 4.62 -8.47 -8.30
CA PHE A 76 5.87 -7.82 -7.91
C PHE A 76 7.04 -8.27 -8.80
N ARG A 77 7.14 -9.58 -9.06
CA ARG A 77 8.14 -10.14 -9.97
C ARG A 77 7.99 -9.60 -11.40
N ALA A 78 6.76 -9.50 -11.90
CA ALA A 78 6.51 -8.94 -13.24
C ALA A 78 6.94 -7.48 -13.32
N LEU A 79 6.64 -6.66 -12.30
CA LEU A 79 7.08 -5.27 -12.21
C LEU A 79 8.62 -5.16 -12.14
N PHE A 80 9.27 -6.05 -11.41
CA PHE A 80 10.73 -6.09 -11.34
C PHE A 80 11.37 -6.41 -12.70
N VAL A 81 10.85 -7.41 -13.41
CA VAL A 81 11.33 -7.76 -14.77
C VAL A 81 11.16 -6.59 -15.73
N GLU A 82 10.04 -5.88 -15.63
CA GLU A 82 9.81 -4.68 -16.44
C GLU A 82 10.75 -3.53 -16.05
N ALA A 83 10.97 -3.30 -14.75
CA ALA A 83 11.88 -2.29 -14.26
C ALA A 83 13.32 -2.52 -14.75
N LYS A 84 13.74 -3.79 -14.80
CA LYS A 84 15.08 -4.18 -15.31
C LYS A 84 15.25 -3.92 -16.81
N ARG A 85 14.15 -3.93 -17.59
CA ARG A 85 14.19 -3.64 -19.04
C ARG A 85 14.26 -2.15 -19.35
N ARG A 86 13.95 -1.29 -18.38
CA ARG A 86 13.99 0.17 -18.55
C ARG A 86 15.41 0.68 -18.33
N GLU A 87 15.79 1.70 -19.05
CA GLU A 87 17.03 2.41 -18.84
C GLU A 87 17.11 3.03 -17.44
N GLY A 88 18.32 3.14 -16.90
CA GLY A 88 18.59 3.73 -15.59
C GLY A 88 18.59 2.71 -14.44
N ASN A 89 18.42 3.23 -13.22
CA ASN A 89 18.47 2.40 -12.01
C ASN A 89 17.20 1.55 -11.86
N THR A 90 17.37 0.23 -11.80
CA THR A 90 16.28 -0.74 -11.68
C THR A 90 15.42 -0.52 -10.42
N GLY A 91 16.04 -0.12 -9.30
CA GLY A 91 15.32 0.16 -8.05
C GLY A 91 14.39 1.36 -8.18
N THR A 92 14.89 2.46 -8.74
CA THR A 92 14.10 3.67 -9.02
C THR A 92 12.96 3.37 -10.00
N ASN A 93 13.26 2.64 -11.08
CA ASN A 93 12.26 2.21 -12.06
C ASN A 93 11.16 1.35 -11.42
N LEU A 94 11.53 0.42 -10.54
CA LEU A 94 10.57 -0.42 -9.81
C LEU A 94 9.66 0.42 -8.91
N ILE A 95 10.22 1.35 -8.15
CA ILE A 95 9.44 2.24 -7.28
C ILE A 95 8.49 3.08 -8.12
N THR A 96 8.95 3.68 -9.21
CA THR A 96 8.11 4.46 -10.14
C THR A 96 6.95 3.64 -10.68
N LEU A 97 7.20 2.39 -11.09
CA LEU A 97 6.16 1.49 -11.59
C LEU A 97 5.12 1.13 -10.53
N ILE A 98 5.53 0.99 -9.27
CA ILE A 98 4.62 0.67 -8.17
C ILE A 98 3.86 1.93 -7.73
N GLU A 99 4.53 3.07 -7.64
CA GLU A 99 3.92 4.33 -7.21
C GLU A 99 2.92 4.87 -8.26
N SER A 100 3.15 4.64 -9.56
CA SER A 100 2.21 5.05 -10.63
C SER A 100 0.91 4.25 -10.68
N ARG A 101 0.73 3.22 -9.88
CA ARG A 101 -0.53 2.45 -9.81
C ARG A 101 -1.66 3.30 -9.25
N LEU A 102 -2.84 3.20 -9.84
CA LEU A 102 -4.02 3.98 -9.45
C LEU A 102 -4.38 3.78 -7.96
N ASP A 103 -4.34 2.54 -7.44
CA ASP A 103 -4.62 2.27 -6.04
C ASP A 103 -3.64 2.99 -5.10
N ASN A 104 -2.39 3.13 -5.49
CA ASN A 104 -1.40 3.84 -4.70
C ASN A 104 -1.50 5.36 -4.86
N VAL A 105 -1.71 5.86 -6.08
CA VAL A 105 -1.90 7.31 -6.33
C VAL A 105 -3.09 7.84 -5.52
N VAL A 106 -4.21 7.13 -5.52
CA VAL A 106 -5.41 7.49 -4.72
C VAL A 106 -5.11 7.55 -3.21
N TYR A 107 -4.26 6.65 -2.72
CA TYR A 107 -3.79 6.70 -1.34
C TYR A 107 -2.89 7.93 -1.10
N ARG A 108 -1.96 8.23 -2.02
CA ARG A 108 -1.06 9.39 -1.93
C ARG A 108 -1.79 10.74 -2.01
N MET A 109 -2.90 10.78 -2.77
CA MET A 109 -3.78 11.95 -2.84
C MET A 109 -4.64 12.15 -1.58
N GLY A 110 -4.58 11.25 -0.60
CA GLY A 110 -5.33 11.37 0.64
C GLY A 110 -6.81 10.97 0.58
N PHE A 111 -7.29 10.45 -0.55
CA PHE A 111 -8.69 9.98 -0.66
C PHE A 111 -8.97 8.71 0.15
N ALA A 112 -7.93 8.07 0.66
CA ALA A 112 -8.04 6.88 1.46
C ALA A 112 -7.01 6.84 2.58
N SER A 113 -7.41 6.48 3.79
CA SER A 113 -6.54 6.33 4.96
C SER A 113 -5.54 5.15 4.86
N THR A 114 -5.78 4.20 3.94
CA THR A 114 -4.91 3.05 3.69
C THR A 114 -4.91 2.65 2.22
N ARG A 115 -3.81 2.04 1.74
CA ARG A 115 -3.75 1.48 0.37
C ARG A 115 -4.81 0.39 0.12
N ARG A 116 -5.24 -0.32 1.15
CA ARG A 116 -6.34 -1.30 1.05
C ARG A 116 -7.67 -0.64 0.78
N PHE A 117 -7.95 0.46 1.46
CA PHE A 117 -9.17 1.24 1.24
C PHE A 117 -9.13 1.95 -0.11
N ALA A 118 -7.99 2.54 -0.51
CA ALA A 118 -7.80 3.08 -1.85
C ALA A 118 -8.12 2.05 -2.95
N ARG A 119 -7.59 0.85 -2.80
CA ARG A 119 -7.89 -0.24 -3.74
C ARG A 119 -9.37 -0.61 -3.77
N GLN A 120 -10.05 -0.57 -2.63
CA GLN A 120 -11.50 -0.81 -2.55
C GLN A 120 -12.26 0.29 -3.27
N LEU A 121 -11.91 1.57 -3.07
CA LEU A 121 -12.52 2.69 -3.79
C LEU A 121 -12.39 2.54 -5.31
N VAL A 122 -11.21 2.14 -5.80
CA VAL A 122 -11.00 1.88 -7.22
C VAL A 122 -11.89 0.73 -7.69
N THR A 123 -11.79 -0.46 -7.06
CA THR A 123 -12.52 -1.66 -7.53
C THR A 123 -14.04 -1.52 -7.47
N HIS A 124 -14.55 -0.69 -6.57
CA HIS A 124 -15.99 -0.40 -6.49
C HIS A 124 -16.42 0.75 -7.42
N GLY A 125 -15.48 1.32 -8.20
CA GLY A 125 -15.78 2.34 -9.21
C GLY A 125 -16.20 3.68 -8.62
N HIS A 126 -15.64 4.05 -7.47
CA HIS A 126 -15.88 5.36 -6.84
C HIS A 126 -15.04 6.49 -7.44
N LEU A 127 -14.17 6.18 -8.41
CA LEU A 127 -13.22 7.12 -8.99
C LEU A 127 -13.42 7.30 -10.49
N LEU A 128 -13.05 8.48 -10.94
CA LEU A 128 -12.97 8.85 -12.35
C LEU A 128 -11.51 9.21 -12.68
N VAL A 129 -11.06 8.80 -13.86
CA VAL A 129 -9.79 9.23 -14.45
C VAL A 129 -10.12 9.91 -15.78
N ASP A 130 -9.76 11.17 -15.93
CA ASP A 130 -10.11 12.00 -17.08
C ASP A 130 -11.63 11.94 -17.41
N GLY A 131 -12.47 12.02 -16.37
CA GLY A 131 -13.93 11.97 -16.45
C GLY A 131 -14.54 10.58 -16.70
N LYS A 132 -13.74 9.54 -16.91
CA LYS A 132 -14.21 8.17 -17.16
C LYS A 132 -14.06 7.28 -15.93
N LYS A 133 -15.09 6.47 -15.64
CA LYS A 133 -15.03 5.49 -14.56
C LYS A 133 -13.94 4.46 -14.82
N LEU A 134 -13.07 4.25 -13.83
CA LEU A 134 -12.01 3.25 -13.90
C LEU A 134 -12.00 2.41 -12.62
N ASP A 135 -12.09 1.08 -12.77
CA ASP A 135 -12.17 0.11 -11.66
C ASP A 135 -10.98 -0.84 -11.58
N ILE A 136 -9.89 -0.52 -12.30
CA ILE A 136 -8.67 -1.34 -12.36
C ILE A 136 -7.59 -0.75 -11.44
N PRO A 137 -7.33 -1.34 -10.24
CA PRO A 137 -6.36 -0.80 -9.29
C PRO A 137 -4.91 -0.77 -9.80
N SER A 138 -4.59 -1.67 -10.75
CA SER A 138 -3.26 -1.77 -11.35
C SER A 138 -3.05 -0.84 -12.54
N TYR A 139 -4.06 -0.04 -12.91
CA TYR A 139 -3.91 0.96 -13.95
C TYR A 139 -2.76 1.90 -13.62
N ARG A 140 -1.94 2.22 -14.60
CA ARG A 140 -0.80 3.13 -14.45
C ARG A 140 -1.21 4.54 -14.82
N VAL A 141 -1.23 5.38 -13.83
CA VAL A 141 -1.53 6.80 -14.00
C VAL A 141 -0.34 7.48 -14.69
N LYS A 142 -0.63 8.30 -15.67
CA LYS A 142 0.36 9.13 -16.36
C LYS A 142 0.33 10.57 -15.82
N PRO A 143 1.46 11.28 -15.86
CA PRO A 143 1.47 12.71 -15.53
C PRO A 143 0.43 13.48 -16.37
N GLY A 144 -0.27 14.43 -15.74
CA GLY A 144 -1.32 15.23 -16.37
C GLY A 144 -2.73 14.62 -16.33
N GLN A 145 -2.91 13.36 -15.94
CA GLN A 145 -4.24 12.78 -15.80
C GLN A 145 -4.97 13.31 -14.57
N LYS A 146 -6.24 13.66 -14.73
CA LYS A 146 -7.12 14.14 -13.65
C LYS A 146 -7.81 12.98 -12.97
N ILE A 147 -7.63 12.85 -11.65
CA ILE A 147 -8.29 11.82 -10.82
C ILE A 147 -9.29 12.51 -9.91
N GLU A 148 -10.54 12.06 -9.95
CA GLU A 148 -11.63 12.64 -9.19
C GLU A 148 -12.46 11.55 -8.49
N VAL A 149 -13.05 11.91 -7.35
CA VAL A 149 -14.07 11.06 -6.69
C VAL A 149 -15.41 11.33 -7.36
N ARG A 150 -16.14 10.27 -7.74
CA ARG A 150 -17.50 10.39 -8.28
C ARG A 150 -18.40 11.20 -7.36
N GLU A 151 -19.28 12.03 -7.91
CA GLU A 151 -20.23 12.84 -7.14
C GLU A 151 -21.01 12.03 -6.11
N ALA A 152 -21.59 10.90 -6.53
CA ALA A 152 -22.31 9.99 -5.65
C ALA A 152 -21.47 9.42 -4.48
N SER A 153 -20.16 9.45 -4.60
CA SER A 153 -19.22 8.90 -3.63
C SER A 153 -18.56 9.98 -2.75
N LYS A 154 -18.70 11.25 -3.08
CA LYS A 154 -18.15 12.37 -2.28
C LYS A 154 -18.72 12.42 -0.86
N LYS A 155 -19.98 12.01 -0.68
CA LYS A 155 -20.66 11.94 0.63
C LYS A 155 -20.26 10.70 1.46
N ASN A 156 -19.37 9.85 0.97
CA ASN A 156 -18.94 8.68 1.73
C ASN A 156 -18.12 9.11 2.96
N ASN A 157 -18.65 8.82 4.15
CA ASN A 157 -18.03 9.20 5.43
C ASN A 157 -16.57 8.75 5.57
N GLN A 158 -16.20 7.62 4.97
CA GLN A 158 -14.81 7.13 5.02
C GLN A 158 -13.88 7.95 4.13
N VAL A 159 -14.36 8.47 3.00
CA VAL A 159 -13.58 9.35 2.11
C VAL A 159 -13.42 10.72 2.75
N VAL A 160 -14.50 11.30 3.27
CA VAL A 160 -14.47 12.59 3.97
C VAL A 160 -13.48 12.53 5.13
N ARG A 161 -13.59 11.52 5.98
CA ARG A 161 -12.69 11.31 7.11
C ARG A 161 -11.22 11.10 6.68
N ALA A 162 -10.98 10.40 5.57
CA ALA A 162 -9.62 10.22 5.07
C ALA A 162 -9.00 11.54 4.61
N ILE A 163 -9.77 12.40 3.94
CA ILE A 163 -9.33 13.73 3.50
C ILE A 163 -9.03 14.63 4.71
N GLU A 164 -9.91 14.64 5.71
CA GLU A 164 -9.71 15.39 6.96
C GLU A 164 -8.40 14.97 7.67
N LEU A 165 -8.17 13.66 7.79
CA LEU A 165 -6.93 13.13 8.38
C LEU A 165 -5.69 13.53 7.60
N THR A 166 -5.74 13.49 6.27
CA THR A 166 -4.63 13.88 5.41
C THR A 166 -4.31 15.36 5.56
N ASN A 167 -5.35 16.20 5.60
CA ASN A 167 -5.18 17.64 5.81
C ASN A 167 -4.57 17.97 7.19
N GLN A 168 -4.91 17.20 8.24
CA GLN A 168 -4.37 17.38 9.59
C GLN A 168 -2.92 16.86 9.71
N THR A 169 -2.56 15.82 9.00
CA THR A 169 -1.25 15.15 9.14
C THR A 169 -0.22 15.61 8.13
N GLY A 170 -0.60 16.39 7.11
CA GLY A 170 0.29 16.88 6.05
C GLY A 170 0.88 15.77 5.17
N LEU A 171 0.20 14.63 5.09
CA LEU A 171 0.62 13.46 4.29
C LEU A 171 0.23 13.61 2.83
#